data_0d6da46a4222c26b6ff3e34b6ca60986
#
_entry.id   0d6da46a4222c26b6ff3e34b6ca60986
#
_cell.length_a   1.000
_cell.length_b   1.000
_cell.length_c   1.000
_cell.angle_alpha   90.00
_cell.angle_beta   90.00
_cell.angle_gamma   90.00
#
_symmetry.space_group_name_H-M   'P 1'
#
loop_
_entity.id
_entity.type
_entity.pdbx_description
1 polymer ?
#
loop_
_entity_poly.entity_id
_entity_poly.type
_entity_poly.pdbx_seq_one_letter_code
_entity_poly.pdbx_strand_id
1 'polypeptide(L)'
;MKRLLIMLLISLGALTVGAESIWFTGYSYAVKYKNNYNRNNSRGWSDFQKCNVDIEFRMDDDFIIIYSNKTQIYGIYDNAGTYTDKEGGKQQGYYVIDQDYDKGMIRLRIARDGTSQLYVDFDDVGWVYNVVRK
;
A
#
# COMPACT_ATOMS: atom_id res chain seq x y z
N MET A 1 5.45 17.38 0.89
CA MET A 1 5.03 15.99 0.71
C MET A 1 4.92 15.22 2.00
N LYS A 2 5.75 15.47 2.98
CA LYS A 2 5.64 14.81 4.29
C LYS A 2 4.26 14.93 4.92
N ARG A 3 3.58 16.05 4.69
CA ARG A 3 2.23 16.27 5.24
C ARG A 3 1.20 15.28 4.76
N LEU A 4 1.39 14.71 3.58
CA LEU A 4 0.41 13.78 3.00
C LEU A 4 0.32 12.49 3.79
N LEU A 5 1.47 11.96 4.18
CA LEU A 5 1.51 10.76 5.02
C LEU A 5 0.93 11.03 6.40
N ILE A 6 1.29 12.17 6.98
CA ILE A 6 0.85 12.53 8.33
C ILE A 6 -0.67 12.64 8.39
N MET A 7 -1.30 13.26 7.40
CA MET A 7 -2.74 13.49 7.44
C MET A 7 -3.53 12.18 7.50
N LEU A 8 -3.20 11.21 6.67
CA LEU A 8 -3.92 9.93 6.71
C LEU A 8 -3.66 9.19 8.01
N LEU A 9 -2.41 9.15 8.44
CA LEU A 9 -2.03 8.37 9.62
C LEU A 9 -2.66 8.94 10.88
N ILE A 10 -2.83 10.25 10.96
CA ILE A 10 -3.57 10.88 12.04
C ILE A 10 -5.03 10.45 12.00
N SER A 11 -5.63 10.41 10.82
CA SER A 11 -7.03 10.01 10.68
C SER A 11 -7.26 8.56 11.09
N LEU A 12 -6.21 7.74 11.09
CA LEU A 12 -6.26 6.36 11.60
C LEU A 12 -6.14 6.30 13.12
N GLY A 13 -5.92 7.42 13.76
CA GLY A 13 -5.79 7.49 15.21
C GLY A 13 -4.56 6.80 15.77
N ALA A 14 -3.57 6.55 14.93
CA ALA A 14 -2.46 5.69 15.29
C ALA A 14 -1.13 6.43 15.38
N LEU A 15 -1.11 7.70 15.10
CA LEU A 15 0.13 8.43 14.96
C LEU A 15 0.59 9.01 16.28
N THR A 16 1.85 8.83 16.57
CA THR A 16 2.53 9.52 17.64
C THR A 16 3.29 10.70 17.04
N VAL A 17 3.11 11.89 17.62
CA VAL A 17 3.81 13.08 17.17
C VAL A 17 5.32 12.86 17.29
N GLY A 18 6.04 13.18 16.22
CA GLY A 18 7.48 13.04 16.18
C GLY A 18 7.98 11.71 15.67
N ALA A 19 7.10 10.77 15.34
CA ALA A 19 7.51 9.51 14.75
C ALA A 19 8.09 9.76 13.35
N GLU A 20 9.27 9.20 13.06
CA GLU A 20 9.89 9.31 11.75
C GLU A 20 9.31 8.33 10.75
N SER A 21 8.85 7.17 11.24
CA SER A 21 8.32 6.12 10.41
C SER A 21 7.09 5.51 11.04
N ILE A 22 6.17 5.11 10.19
CA ILE A 22 5.01 4.33 10.59
C ILE A 22 5.17 2.94 9.99
N TRP A 23 5.00 1.92 10.82
CA TRP A 23 5.28 0.55 10.44
C TRP A 23 4.01 -0.30 10.43
N PHE A 24 3.94 -1.18 9.44
CA PHE A 24 2.93 -2.22 9.36
C PHE A 24 3.61 -3.57 9.17
N THR A 25 2.90 -4.61 9.50
CA THR A 25 3.28 -5.98 9.14
C THR A 25 2.29 -6.49 8.12
N GLY A 26 2.78 -6.92 6.97
CA GLY A 26 1.99 -7.66 5.99
C GLY A 26 2.03 -9.13 6.34
N TYR A 27 0.87 -9.73 6.58
CA TYR A 27 0.80 -11.13 7.02
C TYR A 27 0.26 -12.06 5.95
N SER A 28 -0.28 -11.53 4.89
CA SER A 28 -0.65 -12.32 3.70
C SER A 28 -0.69 -11.41 2.49
N TYR A 29 -0.58 -12.01 1.30
CA TYR A 29 -0.60 -11.25 0.07
C TYR A 29 -1.28 -12.01 -1.05
N ALA A 30 -1.79 -11.28 -2.02
CA ALA A 30 -2.32 -11.81 -3.27
C ALA A 30 -1.82 -10.97 -4.44
N VAL A 31 -1.83 -11.54 -5.62
CA VAL A 31 -1.31 -10.91 -6.84
C VAL A 31 -2.36 -10.94 -7.93
N LYS A 32 -2.39 -9.90 -8.75
CA LYS A 32 -3.25 -9.79 -9.90
C LYS A 32 -2.42 -9.37 -11.11
N TYR A 33 -2.32 -10.25 -12.10
CA TYR A 33 -1.68 -9.91 -13.37
C TYR A 33 -2.71 -9.31 -14.31
N LYS A 34 -2.38 -8.21 -14.92
CA LYS A 34 -3.30 -7.41 -15.72
C LYS A 34 -3.11 -7.58 -17.22
N ASN A 35 -2.10 -8.32 -17.63
CA ASN A 35 -1.84 -8.50 -19.04
C ASN A 35 -2.74 -9.59 -19.64
N ASN A 36 -2.86 -9.56 -20.96
CA ASN A 36 -3.78 -10.45 -21.67
C ASN A 36 -3.31 -11.88 -21.80
N TYR A 37 -2.10 -12.18 -21.39
CA TYR A 37 -1.56 -13.53 -21.54
C TYR A 37 -2.18 -14.51 -20.56
N ASN A 38 -2.80 -14.02 -19.53
CA ASN A 38 -3.38 -14.84 -18.47
C ASN A 38 -4.90 -14.78 -18.50
N ARG A 39 -5.48 -15.14 -19.62
CA ARG A 39 -6.93 -15.10 -19.75
C ARG A 39 -7.66 -15.90 -18.70
N ASN A 40 -7.09 -17.00 -18.29
CA ASN A 40 -7.71 -17.86 -17.28
C ASN A 40 -7.72 -17.23 -15.89
N ASN A 41 -6.81 -16.30 -15.66
CA ASN A 41 -6.70 -15.56 -14.39
C ASN A 41 -7.09 -14.10 -14.52
N SER A 42 -7.68 -13.74 -15.64
CA SER A 42 -7.99 -12.34 -15.94
C SER A 42 -8.99 -11.71 -14.97
N ARG A 43 -9.67 -12.53 -14.19
CA ARG A 43 -10.75 -12.05 -13.36
C ARG A 43 -10.34 -11.58 -12.00
N GLY A 44 -9.11 -11.75 -11.62
CA GLY A 44 -8.92 -11.30 -10.31
C GLY A 44 -7.63 -11.69 -9.63
N TRP A 45 -7.75 -11.65 -8.38
CA TRP A 45 -6.65 -11.86 -7.47
C TRP A 45 -6.37 -13.34 -7.29
N SER A 46 -5.09 -13.67 -7.14
CA SER A 46 -4.71 -15.00 -6.69
C SER A 46 -5.26 -15.26 -5.28
N ASP A 47 -5.21 -16.49 -4.84
CA ASP A 47 -5.47 -16.79 -3.45
C ASP A 47 -4.43 -16.11 -2.58
N PHE A 48 -4.81 -15.76 -1.36
CA PHE A 48 -3.88 -15.17 -0.41
C PHE A 48 -2.89 -16.22 0.08
N GLN A 49 -1.64 -15.82 0.14
CA GLN A 49 -0.57 -16.65 0.68
C GLN A 49 -0.01 -15.97 1.92
N LYS A 50 0.38 -16.77 2.90
CA LYS A 50 0.98 -16.26 4.12
C LYS A 50 2.33 -15.62 3.82
N CYS A 51 2.60 -14.54 4.51
CA CYS A 51 3.89 -13.89 4.47
C CYS A 51 4.15 -13.21 5.81
N ASN A 52 5.31 -12.61 5.93
CA ASN A 52 5.66 -11.83 7.10
C ASN A 52 6.63 -10.77 6.62
N VAL A 53 6.10 -9.63 6.19
CA VAL A 53 6.91 -8.55 5.67
C VAL A 53 6.67 -7.29 6.48
N ASP A 54 7.74 -6.56 6.75
CA ASP A 54 7.64 -5.24 7.35
C ASP A 54 7.44 -4.21 6.25
N ILE A 55 6.59 -3.25 6.52
CA ILE A 55 6.27 -2.16 5.61
C ILE A 55 6.46 -0.86 6.37
N GLU A 56 7.30 0.01 5.83
CA GLU A 56 7.62 1.27 6.45
C GLU A 56 7.13 2.44 5.60
N PHE A 57 6.34 3.31 6.22
CA PHE A 57 6.02 4.62 5.66
C PHE A 57 7.00 5.60 6.29
N ARG A 58 8.02 5.97 5.52
CA ARG A 58 9.07 6.86 6.01
C ARG A 58 8.65 8.30 5.76
N MET A 59 8.17 8.94 6.81
CA MET A 59 7.56 10.26 6.72
C MET A 59 8.54 11.36 6.37
N ASP A 60 9.78 11.26 6.79
CA ASP A 60 10.77 12.30 6.54
C ASP A 60 11.22 12.38 5.08
N ASP A 61 11.23 11.25 4.40
CA ASP A 61 11.80 11.14 3.06
C ASP A 61 10.78 10.90 1.97
N ASP A 62 9.51 10.77 2.30
CA ASP A 62 8.43 10.43 1.36
C ASP A 62 8.68 9.11 0.63
N PHE A 63 9.06 8.08 1.37
CA PHE A 63 9.23 6.74 0.83
C PHE A 63 8.31 5.75 1.50
N ILE A 64 7.88 4.75 0.72
CA ILE A 64 7.25 3.54 1.24
C ILE A 64 8.20 2.40 0.92
N ILE A 65 8.59 1.63 1.92
CA ILE A 65 9.54 0.53 1.75
C ILE A 65 8.87 -0.76 2.21
N ILE A 66 8.90 -1.77 1.35
CA ILE A 66 8.37 -3.09 1.65
C ILE A 66 9.54 -4.06 1.73
N TYR A 67 9.77 -4.60 2.91
CA TYR A 67 10.91 -5.47 3.19
C TYR A 67 10.55 -6.92 2.92
N SER A 68 10.23 -7.21 1.66
CA SER A 68 10.04 -8.58 1.17
C SER A 68 11.41 -9.21 0.87
N ASN A 69 11.42 -10.42 0.32
CA ASN A 69 12.67 -11.08 -0.03
C ASN A 69 13.61 -10.18 -0.83
N LYS A 70 13.03 -9.42 -1.73
CA LYS A 70 13.73 -8.39 -2.45
C LYS A 70 13.11 -7.07 -2.04
N THR A 71 13.86 -6.24 -1.35
CA THR A 71 13.37 -4.98 -0.83
C THR A 71 12.81 -4.10 -1.95
N GLN A 72 11.60 -3.62 -1.73
CA GLN A 72 10.90 -2.74 -2.67
C GLN A 72 10.91 -1.33 -2.10
N ILE A 73 11.37 -0.37 -2.89
CA ILE A 73 11.45 1.02 -2.46
C ILE A 73 10.64 1.88 -3.43
N TYR A 74 9.69 2.62 -2.88
CA TYR A 74 8.78 3.47 -3.66
C TYR A 74 8.91 4.91 -3.19
N GLY A 75 9.29 5.79 -4.10
CA GLY A 75 9.28 7.22 -3.82
C GLY A 75 7.91 7.82 -4.09
N ILE A 76 7.38 8.55 -3.13
CA ILE A 76 6.09 9.23 -3.29
C ILE A 76 6.34 10.56 -3.98
N TYR A 77 5.69 10.78 -5.13
CA TYR A 77 5.86 12.05 -5.83
C TYR A 77 4.56 12.88 -5.87
N ASP A 78 3.42 12.29 -5.52
CA ASP A 78 2.17 13.03 -5.44
C ASP A 78 1.16 12.30 -4.59
N ASN A 79 0.14 13.03 -4.14
CA ASN A 79 -0.97 12.51 -3.37
C ASN A 79 -2.14 12.24 -4.30
N ALA A 80 -2.69 11.04 -4.27
CA ALA A 80 -3.87 10.70 -5.04
C ALA A 80 -5.18 11.03 -4.29
N GLY A 81 -5.07 11.49 -3.05
CA GLY A 81 -6.23 11.88 -2.26
C GLY A 81 -6.81 10.76 -1.42
N THR A 82 -7.86 11.11 -0.71
CA THR A 82 -8.62 10.20 0.15
C THR A 82 -10.03 10.08 -0.35
N TYR A 83 -10.62 8.89 -0.17
CA TYR A 83 -12.04 8.71 -0.49
C TYR A 83 -12.60 7.53 0.30
N THR A 84 -13.93 7.48 0.35
CA THR A 84 -14.66 6.37 0.95
C THR A 84 -15.24 5.53 -0.18
N ASP A 85 -14.94 4.23 -0.19
CA ASP A 85 -15.45 3.35 -1.24
C ASP A 85 -16.86 2.87 -0.94
N LYS A 86 -17.43 2.08 -1.87
CA LYS A 86 -18.81 1.62 -1.78
C LYS A 86 -19.09 0.77 -0.56
N GLU A 87 -18.07 0.11 -0.04
CA GLU A 87 -18.20 -0.77 1.12
C GLU A 87 -17.95 -0.04 2.43
N GLY A 88 -17.75 1.26 2.37
CA GLY A 88 -17.50 2.07 3.55
C GLY A 88 -16.05 2.08 4.00
N GLY A 89 -15.15 1.50 3.21
CA GLY A 89 -13.73 1.55 3.50
C GLY A 89 -13.13 2.91 3.16
N LYS A 90 -12.19 3.36 3.97
CA LYS A 90 -11.48 4.61 3.72
C LYS A 90 -10.17 4.31 3.05
N GLN A 91 -9.85 5.05 2.00
CA GLN A 91 -8.63 4.85 1.24
C GLN A 91 -7.84 6.13 1.11
N GLN A 92 -6.52 5.99 1.15
CA GLN A 92 -5.57 7.03 0.83
C GLN A 92 -4.64 6.49 -0.25
N GLY A 93 -4.55 7.21 -1.37
CA GLY A 93 -3.66 6.84 -2.46
C GLY A 93 -2.42 7.72 -2.54
N TYR A 94 -1.34 7.13 -3.00
CA TYR A 94 -0.07 7.80 -3.23
C TYR A 94 0.42 7.44 -4.62
N TYR A 95 0.76 8.44 -5.42
CA TYR A 95 1.45 8.20 -6.68
C TYR A 95 2.93 7.97 -6.39
N VAL A 96 3.46 6.86 -6.86
CA VAL A 96 4.81 6.43 -6.52
C VAL A 96 5.61 6.10 -7.78
N ILE A 97 6.92 6.09 -7.60
CA ILE A 97 7.86 5.65 -8.60
C ILE A 97 8.77 4.59 -7.96
N ASP A 98 8.96 3.47 -8.66
CA ASP A 98 9.77 2.38 -8.13
C ASP A 98 11.25 2.55 -8.50
N GLN A 99 12.06 1.54 -8.16
CA GLN A 99 13.50 1.56 -8.38
C GLN A 99 13.89 1.49 -9.86
N ASP A 100 12.97 1.07 -10.72
CA ASP A 100 13.16 1.00 -12.18
C ASP A 100 12.54 2.21 -12.89
N TYR A 101 12.15 3.23 -12.13
CA TYR A 101 11.49 4.44 -12.62
C TYR A 101 10.11 4.20 -13.23
N ASP A 102 9.47 3.08 -12.91
CA ASP A 102 8.09 2.86 -13.29
C ASP A 102 7.15 3.56 -12.30
N LYS A 103 6.10 4.14 -12.84
CA LYS A 103 5.12 4.85 -12.04
C LYS A 103 3.93 3.96 -11.72
N GLY A 104 3.46 4.06 -10.51
CA GLY A 104 2.31 3.31 -10.04
C GLY A 104 1.61 4.03 -8.91
N MET A 105 0.76 3.29 -8.22
CA MET A 105 0.02 3.83 -7.08
C MET A 105 0.07 2.84 -5.93
N ILE A 106 0.22 3.37 -4.73
CA ILE A 106 0.04 2.59 -3.51
C ILE A 106 -1.16 3.16 -2.78
N ARG A 107 -2.08 2.30 -2.35
CA ARG A 107 -3.26 2.69 -1.60
C ARG A 107 -3.32 1.96 -0.28
N LEU A 108 -3.53 2.71 0.79
CA LEU A 108 -3.81 2.13 2.10
C LEU A 108 -5.32 2.21 2.31
N ARG A 109 -5.93 1.06 2.57
CA ARG A 109 -7.36 0.94 2.78
C ARG A 109 -7.64 0.45 4.19
N ILE A 110 -8.56 1.14 4.86
CA ILE A 110 -9.09 0.71 6.16
C ILE A 110 -10.56 0.36 5.95
N ALA A 111 -10.88 -0.91 6.10
CA ALA A 111 -12.26 -1.37 5.96
C ALA A 111 -13.10 -0.90 7.15
N ARG A 112 -14.41 -0.95 6.96
CA ARG A 112 -15.35 -0.57 8.01
C ARG A 112 -15.15 -1.38 9.30
N ASP A 113 -14.77 -2.65 9.16
CA ASP A 113 -14.54 -3.53 10.31
C ASP A 113 -13.16 -3.31 10.96
N GLY A 114 -12.38 -2.38 10.44
CA GLY A 114 -11.06 -2.04 10.99
C GLY A 114 -9.90 -2.81 10.37
N THR A 115 -10.15 -3.78 9.50
CA THR A 115 -9.06 -4.47 8.82
C THR A 115 -8.41 -3.55 7.78
N SER A 116 -7.12 -3.75 7.57
CA SER A 116 -6.35 -2.88 6.69
C SER A 116 -5.68 -3.65 5.58
N GLN A 117 -5.56 -3.00 4.44
CA GLN A 117 -4.91 -3.57 3.26
C GLN A 117 -4.05 -2.51 2.59
N LEU A 118 -2.92 -2.95 2.07
CA LEU A 118 -2.05 -2.10 1.27
C LEU A 118 -2.03 -2.64 -0.16
N TYR A 119 -2.48 -1.84 -1.10
CA TYR A 119 -2.50 -2.17 -2.52
C TYR A 119 -1.32 -1.52 -3.22
N VAL A 120 -0.59 -2.30 -4.01
CA VAL A 120 0.49 -1.81 -4.87
C VAL A 120 0.06 -2.07 -6.30
N ASP A 121 -0.08 -1.02 -7.11
CA ASP A 121 -0.77 -1.10 -8.39
C ASP A 121 0.07 -0.47 -9.50
N PHE A 122 0.51 -1.31 -10.43
CA PHE A 122 1.24 -0.91 -11.63
C PHE A 122 0.46 -1.35 -12.88
N ASP A 123 0.90 -0.91 -14.05
CA ASP A 123 0.15 -1.16 -15.28
C ASP A 123 -0.04 -2.64 -15.59
N ASP A 124 0.96 -3.46 -15.33
CA ASP A 124 0.96 -4.87 -15.70
C ASP A 124 0.68 -5.81 -14.54
N VAL A 125 0.80 -5.35 -13.32
CA VAL A 125 0.64 -6.21 -12.15
C VAL A 125 0.24 -5.37 -10.94
N GLY A 126 -0.59 -5.95 -10.09
CA GLY A 126 -0.89 -5.40 -8.78
C GLY A 126 -0.75 -6.47 -7.74
N TRP A 127 -0.48 -6.07 -6.51
CA TRP A 127 -0.56 -6.98 -5.38
C TRP A 127 -1.11 -6.26 -4.18
N VAL A 128 -1.61 -7.05 -3.25
CA VAL A 128 -2.23 -6.54 -2.03
C VAL A 128 -1.70 -7.31 -0.85
N TYR A 129 -1.39 -6.57 0.21
CA TYR A 129 -1.06 -7.16 1.51
C TYR A 129 -2.20 -6.91 2.47
N ASN A 130 -2.58 -7.94 3.21
CA ASN A 130 -3.33 -7.73 4.42
C ASN A 130 -2.33 -7.30 5.49
N VAL A 131 -2.58 -6.18 6.15
CA VAL A 131 -1.61 -5.57 7.04
C VAL A 131 -2.22 -5.28 8.41
N VAL A 132 -1.36 -5.25 9.41
CA VAL A 132 -1.70 -4.74 10.74
C VAL A 132 -0.66 -3.71 11.14
N ARG A 133 -1.09 -2.76 11.94
CA ARG A 133 -0.18 -1.75 12.47
C ARG A 133 0.80 -2.39 13.43
N LYS A 134 2.06 -2.06 13.25
CA LYS A 134 3.13 -2.62 14.07
C LYS A 134 3.39 -1.81 15.32
#